data_f2c4a3da43c55796e603aea44da3a2ab
#
_entry.id   f2c4a3da43c55796e603aea44da3a2ab
#
_cell.length_a   1.000
_cell.length_b   1.000
_cell.length_c   1.000
_cell.angle_alpha   90.00
_cell.angle_beta   90.00
_cell.angle_gamma   90.00
#
_symmetry.space_group_name_H-M   'P 1'
#
loop_
_entity.id
_entity.type
_entity.pdbx_description
1 polymer ?
#
loop_
_entity_poly.entity_id
_entity_poly.type
_entity_poly.pdbx_seq_one_letter_code
_entity_poly.pdbx_strand_id
1 'polypeptide(L)'
;MKKFPISLDTAVVTSTYVMEERLPVLYVSHEDDEGKSLWQFHCGNNDYSMEKMMLVGLGTILLADPSLMNVGDLEKGFSATRKSPRAPWTIKR
;
A
#
# COMPACT_ATOMS: atom_id res chain seq x y z
N MET A 1 -13.79 6.31 10.07
CA MET A 1 -12.45 5.80 9.80
C MET A 1 -12.53 4.37 9.27
N LYS A 2 -11.88 4.11 8.16
CA LYS A 2 -11.87 2.79 7.54
C LYS A 2 -10.83 1.91 8.19
N LYS A 3 -11.06 0.61 8.20
CA LYS A 3 -10.12 -0.35 8.77
C LYS A 3 -9.68 -1.33 7.72
N PHE A 4 -8.43 -1.71 7.79
CA PHE A 4 -7.94 -2.81 6.96
C PHE A 4 -8.53 -4.14 7.48
N PRO A 5 -8.87 -5.06 6.59
CA PRO A 5 -9.43 -6.35 6.99
C PRO A 5 -8.37 -7.36 7.44
N ILE A 6 -7.16 -6.91 7.70
CA ILE A 6 -6.04 -7.75 8.12
C ILE A 6 -5.44 -7.15 9.39
N SER A 7 -4.71 -7.98 10.14
CA SER A 7 -4.08 -7.51 11.37
C SER A 7 -2.88 -6.63 11.08
N LEU A 8 -2.50 -5.82 12.05
CA LEU A 8 -1.33 -4.95 11.93
C LEU A 8 -0.02 -5.72 11.78
N ASP A 9 -0.02 -6.99 12.16
CA ASP A 9 1.15 -7.85 12.03
C ASP A 9 1.28 -8.47 10.65
N THR A 10 0.24 -8.36 9.82
CA THR A 10 0.25 -8.99 8.51
C THR A 10 1.32 -8.35 7.64
N ALA A 11 2.14 -9.20 6.98
CA ALA A 11 3.16 -8.71 6.08
C ALA A 11 2.53 -8.14 4.81
N VAL A 12 3.00 -6.98 4.42
CA VAL A 12 2.58 -6.31 3.18
C VAL A 12 3.82 -5.94 2.39
N VAL A 13 3.66 -5.75 1.08
CA VAL A 13 4.78 -5.40 0.21
C VAL A 13 4.87 -3.88 0.10
N THR A 14 6.08 -3.37 0.23
CA THR A 14 6.38 -1.97 -0.04
C THR A 14 7.76 -1.90 -0.70
N SER A 15 8.41 -0.77 -0.67
CA SER A 15 9.70 -0.62 -1.30
C SER A 15 10.66 0.18 -0.42
N THR A 16 11.96 0.08 -0.75
CA THR A 16 12.95 0.90 -0.08
C THR A 16 12.71 2.39 -0.34
N TYR A 17 12.10 2.73 -1.48
CA TYR A 17 11.75 4.13 -1.76
C TYR A 17 10.80 4.69 -0.70
N VAL A 18 9.82 3.89 -0.29
CA VAL A 18 8.86 4.32 0.73
C VAL A 18 9.49 4.29 2.12
N MET A 19 10.17 3.19 2.45
CA MET A 19 10.63 2.97 3.82
C MET A 19 11.93 3.68 4.15
N GLU A 20 12.86 3.75 3.20
CA GLU A 20 14.19 4.32 3.45
C GLU A 20 14.34 5.72 2.90
N GLU A 21 13.81 5.98 1.70
CA GLU A 21 13.89 7.32 1.10
C GLU A 21 12.70 8.20 1.47
N ARG A 22 11.72 7.63 2.16
CA ARG A 22 10.54 8.35 2.68
C ARG A 22 9.71 9.02 1.60
N LEU A 23 9.66 8.42 0.42
CA LEU A 23 8.76 8.89 -0.62
C LEU A 23 7.33 8.54 -0.26
N PRO A 24 6.36 9.40 -0.61
CA PRO A 24 4.96 9.14 -0.27
C PRO A 24 4.42 7.94 -1.02
N VAL A 25 3.49 7.22 -0.39
CA VAL A 25 2.77 6.13 -1.07
C VAL A 25 1.71 6.77 -1.96
N LEU A 26 1.81 6.53 -3.26
CA LEU A 26 0.88 7.06 -4.25
C LEU A 26 0.14 5.96 -5.00
N TYR A 27 0.45 4.69 -4.73
CA TYR A 27 -0.19 3.55 -5.36
C TYR A 27 -0.38 2.43 -4.33
N VAL A 28 -1.59 1.93 -4.22
CA VAL A 28 -1.92 0.81 -3.33
C VAL A 28 -2.69 -0.21 -4.15
N SER A 29 -2.35 -1.48 -3.98
CA SER A 29 -3.12 -2.56 -4.60
C SER A 29 -3.53 -3.58 -3.55
N HIS A 30 -4.70 -4.16 -3.76
CA HIS A 30 -5.19 -5.27 -2.94
C HIS A 30 -5.47 -6.41 -3.88
N GLU A 31 -4.58 -7.38 -3.93
CA GLU A 31 -4.62 -8.46 -4.90
C GLU A 31 -5.06 -9.76 -4.24
N ASP A 32 -5.59 -10.66 -5.07
CA ASP A 32 -5.95 -11.98 -4.63
C ASP A 32 -4.81 -12.93 -5.02
N ASP A 33 -4.11 -13.44 -3.99
CA ASP A 33 -3.01 -14.38 -4.17
C ASP A 33 -3.47 -15.74 -3.67
N GLU A 34 -4.06 -16.52 -4.58
CA GLU A 34 -4.57 -17.86 -4.27
C GLU A 34 -5.54 -17.86 -3.08
N GLY A 35 -6.47 -16.91 -3.09
CA GLY A 35 -7.47 -16.76 -2.05
C GLY A 35 -7.03 -15.92 -0.87
N LYS A 36 -5.76 -15.53 -0.82
CA LYS A 36 -5.22 -14.71 0.25
C LYS A 36 -5.10 -13.26 -0.20
N SER A 37 -5.26 -12.35 0.73
CA SER A 37 -5.09 -10.92 0.45
C SER A 37 -3.61 -10.58 0.36
N LEU A 38 -3.21 -9.95 -0.72
CA LEU A 38 -1.87 -9.40 -0.87
C LEU A 38 -1.99 -7.89 -1.06
N TRP A 39 -1.48 -7.15 -0.10
CA TRP A 39 -1.49 -5.69 -0.16
C TRP A 39 -0.11 -5.17 -0.54
N GLN A 40 -0.07 -4.19 -1.44
CA GLN A 40 1.16 -3.54 -1.84
C GLN A 40 1.02 -2.03 -1.75
N PHE A 41 2.08 -1.39 -1.30
CA PHE A 41 2.12 0.06 -1.09
C PHE A 41 3.39 0.62 -1.75
N HIS A 42 3.23 1.40 -2.80
CA HIS A 42 4.35 1.88 -3.60
C HIS A 42 4.30 3.40 -3.82
N CYS A 43 5.47 3.98 -4.15
CA CYS A 43 5.55 5.41 -4.39
C CYS A 43 5.11 5.82 -5.80
N GLY A 44 4.83 4.84 -6.67
CA GLY A 44 4.33 5.14 -8.01
C GLY A 44 5.39 5.56 -9.02
N ASN A 45 6.66 5.23 -8.77
CA ASN A 45 7.75 5.59 -9.69
C ASN A 45 8.02 4.54 -10.77
N ASN A 46 7.16 3.51 -10.85
CA ASN A 46 7.26 2.41 -11.82
C ASN A 46 8.49 1.51 -11.66
N ASP A 47 9.22 1.61 -10.58
CA ASP A 47 10.33 0.71 -10.30
C ASP A 47 9.88 -0.37 -9.33
N TYR A 48 9.55 -1.54 -9.87
CA TYR A 48 9.11 -2.70 -9.08
C TYR A 48 10.16 -3.81 -9.08
N SER A 49 11.43 -3.45 -9.23
CA SER A 49 12.50 -4.45 -9.21
C SER A 49 12.56 -5.13 -7.85
N MET A 50 12.86 -6.43 -7.88
CA MET A 50 12.86 -7.24 -6.65
C MET A 50 13.84 -6.71 -5.60
N GLU A 51 14.94 -6.14 -6.03
CA GLU A 51 15.94 -5.62 -5.10
C GLU A 51 15.45 -4.42 -4.31
N LYS A 52 14.38 -3.76 -4.77
CA LYS A 52 13.79 -2.61 -4.10
C LYS A 52 12.58 -2.98 -3.26
N MET A 53 12.08 -4.21 -3.36
CA MET A 53 10.88 -4.62 -2.63
C MET A 53 11.23 -5.04 -1.21
N MET A 54 10.30 -4.74 -0.29
CA MET A 54 10.43 -5.08 1.12
C MET A 54 9.11 -5.62 1.65
N LEU A 55 9.21 -6.49 2.64
CA LEU A 55 8.05 -6.91 3.42
C LEU A 55 8.11 -6.20 4.77
N VAL A 56 7.01 -5.58 5.16
CA VAL A 56 6.88 -4.94 6.47
C VAL A 56 5.51 -5.28 7.04
N GLY A 57 5.34 -5.13 8.34
CA GLY A 57 4.01 -5.27 8.93
C GLY A 57 3.12 -4.10 8.52
N LEU A 58 1.83 -4.38 8.36
CA LEU A 58 0.87 -3.33 8.01
C LEU A 58 0.96 -2.14 8.96
N GLY A 59 1.09 -2.41 10.26
CA GLY A 59 1.18 -1.34 11.26
C GLY A 59 2.36 -0.42 11.03
N THR A 60 3.47 -0.96 10.53
CA THR A 60 4.66 -0.16 10.27
C THR A 60 4.40 0.87 9.18
N ILE A 61 3.75 0.44 8.08
CA ILE A 61 3.50 1.37 6.98
C ILE A 61 2.39 2.37 7.33
N LEU A 62 1.40 1.96 8.11
CA LEU A 62 0.34 2.88 8.55
C LEU A 62 0.89 3.94 9.51
N LEU A 63 1.88 3.58 10.30
CA LEU A 63 2.54 4.53 11.17
C LEU A 63 3.33 5.55 10.36
N ALA A 64 3.97 5.10 9.27
CA ALA A 64 4.72 5.99 8.41
C ALA A 64 3.80 6.93 7.62
N ASP A 65 2.59 6.48 7.28
CA ASP A 65 1.63 7.28 6.51
C ASP A 65 0.21 6.96 6.96
N PRO A 66 -0.30 7.65 7.99
CA PRO A 66 -1.65 7.40 8.49
C PRO A 66 -2.77 7.65 7.47
N SER A 67 -2.52 8.44 6.43
CA SER A 67 -3.54 8.68 5.41
C SER A 67 -3.91 7.42 4.64
N LEU A 68 -3.08 6.37 4.72
CA LEU A 68 -3.37 5.10 4.07
C LEU A 68 -4.58 4.39 4.67
N MET A 69 -5.02 4.76 5.86
CA MET A 69 -6.25 4.22 6.43
C MET A 69 -7.46 4.45 5.53
N ASN A 70 -7.41 5.48 4.70
CA ASN A 70 -8.53 5.82 3.81
C ASN A 70 -8.76 4.79 2.71
N VAL A 71 -7.80 3.89 2.45
CA VAL A 71 -7.96 2.84 1.44
C VAL A 71 -8.10 1.46 2.07
N GLY A 72 -8.36 1.40 3.37
CA GLY A 72 -8.47 0.12 4.07
C GLY A 72 -9.63 -0.75 3.60
N ASP A 73 -10.63 -0.17 2.94
CA ASP A 73 -11.77 -0.91 2.41
C ASP A 73 -11.62 -1.26 0.93
N LEU A 74 -10.42 -1.10 0.36
CA LEU A 74 -10.18 -1.44 -1.04
C LEU A 74 -10.42 -2.94 -1.25
N GLU A 75 -11.26 -3.27 -2.22
CA GLU A 75 -11.62 -4.66 -2.49
C GLU A 75 -10.51 -5.39 -3.25
N LYS A 76 -10.48 -6.72 -3.12
CA LYS A 76 -9.55 -7.55 -3.87
C LYS A 76 -9.74 -7.32 -5.37
N GLY A 77 -8.62 -7.21 -6.08
CA GLY A 77 -8.62 -6.97 -7.50
C GLY A 77 -8.65 -5.49 -7.86
N PHE A 78 -8.68 -4.61 -6.87
CA PHE A 78 -8.71 -3.17 -7.10
C PHE A 78 -7.38 -2.52 -6.72
N SER A 79 -7.14 -1.36 -7.28
CA SER A 79 -5.99 -0.53 -6.92
C SER A 79 -6.46 0.89 -6.69
N ALA A 80 -5.65 1.64 -5.98
CA ALA A 80 -5.91 3.04 -5.68
C ALA A 80 -4.66 3.85 -6.01
N THR A 81 -4.82 4.98 -6.67
CA THR A 81 -3.71 5.89 -6.98
C THR A 81 -4.09 7.31 -6.58
N ARG A 82 -3.10 8.11 -6.29
CA ARG A 82 -3.29 9.54 -6.04
C ARG A 82 -2.08 10.29 -6.58
N LYS A 83 -2.28 11.57 -6.87
CA LYS A 83 -1.23 12.39 -7.48
C LYS A 83 -0.23 12.93 -6.47
N SER A 84 -0.65 13.03 -5.21
CA SER A 84 0.19 13.56 -4.14
C SER A 84 -0.34 13.07 -2.81
N PRO A 85 0.41 13.25 -1.70
CA PRO A 85 -0.03 12.76 -0.39
C PRO A 85 -1.38 13.30 0.10
N ARG A 86 -1.81 14.44 -0.42
CA ARG A 86 -3.09 15.05 -0.02
C ARG A 86 -4.16 14.98 -1.08
N ALA A 87 -3.84 14.42 -2.25
CA ALA A 87 -4.82 14.29 -3.32
C ALA A 87 -5.80 13.16 -3.01
N PRO A 88 -7.02 13.22 -3.55
CA PRO A 88 -7.96 12.13 -3.38
C PRO A 88 -7.49 10.88 -4.11
N TRP A 89 -7.88 9.72 -3.58
CA TRP A 89 -7.57 8.44 -4.20
C TRP A 89 -8.51 8.18 -5.37
N THR A 90 -7.97 7.65 -6.46
CA THR A 90 -8.74 7.17 -7.60
C THR A 90 -8.68 5.65 -7.56
N ILE A 91 -9.86 5.01 -7.54
CA ILE A 91 -9.96 3.56 -7.43
C ILE A 91 -10.14 2.97 -8.82
N LYS A 92 -9.38 1.94 -9.12
CA LYS A 92 -9.47 1.23 -10.39
C LYS A 92 -9.49 -0.27 -10.17
N ARG A 93 -10.09 -0.95 -11.07
CA ARG A 93 -10.13 -2.39 -11.06
C ARG A 93 -9.03 -3.01 -11.94
#